data_4e6b5d5950d362745c7cc7a99e06a992
#
_entry.id   4e6b5d5950d362745c7cc7a99e06a992
#
_cell.length_a   1.000
_cell.length_b   1.000
_cell.length_c   1.000
_cell.angle_alpha   90.00
_cell.angle_beta   90.00
_cell.angle_gamma   90.00
#
_symmetry.space_group_name_H-M   'P 1'
#
loop_
_entity.id
_entity.type
_entity.pdbx_description
1 polymer ?
#
loop_
_entity_poly.entity_id
_entity_poly.type
_entity_poly.pdbx_seq_one_letter_code
_entity_poly.pdbx_strand_id
1 'polypeptide(L)'
;DQDSSKKAISQIQEFLDDYPGSEHSKDADKLIIELRTRLAEKSMETGKLYVKLKAYDSAIVSYEIVINEYYDTKFFNDANMEIIRCLALQNKKDEAKQFLTDLEKNEQSVVTDSFKEQALSVIKDNS
;
A
#
# COMPACT_ATOMS: atom_id res chain seq x y z
N ASP A 1 -14.29 11.87 3.15
CA ASP A 1 -14.28 11.24 4.45
C ASP A 1 -14.08 9.72 4.32
N GLN A 2 -13.16 9.18 5.11
CA GLN A 2 -12.80 7.76 5.05
C GLN A 2 -13.97 6.84 5.40
N ASP A 3 -14.75 7.20 6.41
CA ASP A 3 -15.90 6.39 6.84
C ASP A 3 -16.98 6.37 5.77
N SER A 4 -17.24 7.50 5.13
CA SER A 4 -18.19 7.58 4.02
C SER A 4 -17.73 6.75 2.83
N SER A 5 -16.43 6.77 2.52
CA SER A 5 -15.86 5.97 1.44
C SER A 5 -15.94 4.48 1.72
N LYS A 6 -15.64 4.06 2.95
CA LYS A 6 -15.75 2.65 3.37
C LYS A 6 -17.20 2.18 3.31
N LYS A 7 -18.14 3.01 3.75
CA LYS A 7 -19.57 2.70 3.69
C LYS A 7 -20.03 2.56 2.23
N ALA A 8 -19.60 3.45 1.36
CA ALA A 8 -19.93 3.39 -0.06
C ALA A 8 -19.40 2.10 -0.71
N ILE A 9 -18.16 1.70 -0.39
CA ILE A 9 -17.58 0.45 -0.88
C ILE A 9 -18.44 -0.73 -0.45
N SER A 10 -18.84 -0.78 0.83
CA SER A 10 -19.68 -1.86 1.35
C SER A 10 -21.03 -1.94 0.64
N GLN A 11 -21.65 -0.79 0.37
CA GLN A 11 -22.93 -0.74 -0.34
C GLN A 11 -22.80 -1.20 -1.80
N ILE A 12 -21.72 -0.82 -2.47
CA ILE A 12 -21.45 -1.24 -3.84
C ILE A 12 -21.18 -2.74 -3.88
N GLN A 13 -20.42 -3.27 -2.92
CA GLN A 13 -20.16 -4.70 -2.83
C GLN A 13 -21.45 -5.49 -2.61
N GLU A 14 -22.33 -4.99 -1.76
CA GLU A 14 -23.65 -5.59 -1.53
C GLU A 14 -24.46 -5.64 -2.83
N PHE A 15 -24.43 -4.56 -3.62
CA PHE A 15 -25.08 -4.53 -4.93
C PHE A 15 -24.53 -5.63 -5.86
N LEU A 16 -23.20 -5.78 -5.91
CA LEU A 16 -22.57 -6.80 -6.76
C LEU A 16 -22.92 -8.21 -6.31
N ASP A 17 -23.03 -8.42 -5.00
CA ASP A 17 -23.39 -9.73 -4.44
C ASP A 17 -24.85 -10.08 -4.71
N ASP A 18 -25.75 -9.08 -4.64
CA ASP A 18 -27.19 -9.27 -4.84
C ASP A 18 -27.56 -9.38 -6.31
N TYR A 19 -26.82 -8.75 -7.20
CA TYR A 19 -27.11 -8.71 -8.65
C TYR A 19 -25.90 -9.13 -9.48
N PRO A 20 -25.41 -10.37 -9.30
CA PRO A 20 -24.27 -10.86 -10.09
C PRO A 20 -24.69 -10.97 -11.57
N GLY A 21 -23.98 -10.35 -12.46
CA GLY A 21 -24.31 -10.33 -13.89
C GLY A 21 -25.11 -9.12 -14.33
N SER A 22 -25.33 -8.15 -13.44
CA SER A 22 -25.90 -6.85 -13.81
C SER A 22 -25.03 -6.19 -14.89
N GLU A 23 -25.67 -5.46 -15.83
CA GLU A 23 -24.97 -4.64 -16.81
C GLU A 23 -24.11 -3.54 -16.17
N HIS A 24 -24.39 -3.18 -14.90
CA HIS A 24 -23.67 -2.17 -14.15
C HIS A 24 -22.51 -2.73 -13.32
N SER A 25 -22.26 -4.04 -13.38
CA SER A 25 -21.21 -4.69 -12.57
C SER A 25 -19.81 -4.13 -12.85
N LYS A 26 -19.49 -3.85 -14.12
CA LYS A 26 -18.18 -3.28 -14.48
C LYS A 26 -18.00 -1.88 -13.91
N ASP A 27 -19.04 -1.05 -13.97
CA ASP A 27 -19.00 0.31 -13.42
C ASP A 27 -18.87 0.27 -11.90
N ALA A 28 -19.56 -0.66 -11.25
CA ALA A 28 -19.49 -0.87 -9.81
C ALA A 28 -18.07 -1.30 -9.39
N ASP A 29 -17.47 -2.24 -10.09
CA ASP A 29 -16.10 -2.69 -9.83
C ASP A 29 -15.10 -1.53 -9.96
N LYS A 30 -15.24 -0.73 -11.01
CA LYS A 30 -14.43 0.46 -11.25
C LYS A 30 -14.53 1.45 -10.10
N LEU A 31 -15.75 1.70 -9.64
CA LEU A 31 -16.00 2.66 -8.55
C LEU A 31 -15.37 2.17 -7.25
N ILE A 32 -15.43 0.87 -6.96
CA ILE A 32 -14.76 0.30 -5.78
C ILE A 32 -13.25 0.56 -5.87
N ILE A 33 -12.62 0.30 -7.01
CA ILE A 33 -11.18 0.52 -7.18
C ILE A 33 -10.82 2.00 -7.01
N GLU A 34 -11.63 2.91 -7.55
CA GLU A 34 -11.41 4.35 -7.38
C GLU A 34 -11.47 4.76 -5.90
N LEU A 35 -12.47 4.27 -5.18
CA LEU A 35 -12.64 4.59 -3.76
C LEU A 35 -11.50 3.99 -2.91
N ARG A 36 -11.12 2.75 -3.19
CA ARG A 36 -10.00 2.09 -2.52
C ARG A 36 -8.69 2.82 -2.80
N THR A 37 -8.50 3.27 -4.02
CA THR A 37 -7.30 4.04 -4.40
C THR A 37 -7.22 5.37 -3.64
N ARG A 38 -8.34 6.07 -3.47
CA ARG A 38 -8.39 7.30 -2.66
C ARG A 38 -8.05 7.05 -1.19
N LEU A 39 -8.54 5.94 -0.62
CA LEU A 39 -8.22 5.56 0.75
C LEU A 39 -6.73 5.22 0.90
N ALA A 40 -6.17 4.51 -0.06
CA ALA A 40 -4.75 4.21 -0.10
C ALA A 40 -3.91 5.48 -0.20
N GLU A 41 -4.29 6.40 -1.08
CA GLU A 41 -3.61 7.70 -1.22
C GLU A 41 -3.58 8.47 0.08
N LYS A 42 -4.68 8.48 0.81
CA LYS A 42 -4.76 9.14 2.11
C LYS A 42 -3.77 8.55 3.12
N SER A 43 -3.68 7.23 3.16
CA SER A 43 -2.71 6.55 4.03
C SER A 43 -1.27 6.82 3.60
N MET A 44 -1.00 6.91 2.30
CA MET A 44 0.32 7.29 1.79
C MET A 44 0.70 8.71 2.21
N GLU A 45 -0.22 9.66 2.11
CA GLU A 45 -0.01 11.04 2.53
C GLU A 45 0.28 11.12 4.03
N THR A 46 -0.46 10.37 4.84
CA THR A 46 -0.24 10.28 6.28
C THR A 46 1.15 9.72 6.59
N GLY A 47 1.55 8.67 5.89
CA GLY A 47 2.89 8.09 6.03
C GLY A 47 3.99 9.11 5.72
N LYS A 48 3.85 9.85 4.63
CA LYS A 48 4.79 10.91 4.24
C LYS A 48 4.92 11.99 5.31
N LEU A 49 3.80 12.37 5.92
CA LEU A 49 3.81 13.35 6.99
C LEU A 49 4.60 12.83 8.19
N TYR A 50 4.39 11.58 8.59
CA TYR A 50 5.14 10.98 9.69
C TYR A 50 6.64 10.89 9.37
N VAL A 51 7.01 10.59 8.13
CA VAL A 51 8.43 10.59 7.71
C VAL A 51 9.04 11.98 7.90
N LYS A 52 8.34 13.04 7.50
CA LYS A 52 8.79 14.43 7.71
C LYS A 52 9.01 14.75 9.18
N LEU A 53 8.18 14.18 10.05
CA LEU A 53 8.30 14.35 11.50
C LEU A 53 9.33 13.38 12.13
N LYS A 54 9.98 12.56 11.32
CA LYS A 54 10.91 11.51 11.76
C LYS A 54 10.26 10.48 12.68
N ALA A 55 8.93 10.34 12.59
CA ALA A 55 8.14 9.33 13.30
C ALA A 55 8.02 8.08 12.42
N TYR A 56 9.15 7.40 12.20
CA TYR A 56 9.24 6.33 11.22
C TYR A 56 8.36 5.13 11.54
N ASP A 57 8.20 4.76 12.79
CA ASP A 57 7.33 3.65 13.18
C ASP A 57 5.87 3.96 12.86
N SER A 58 5.43 5.18 13.10
CA SER A 58 4.08 5.63 12.74
C SER A 58 3.90 5.67 11.23
N ALA A 59 4.92 6.08 10.49
CA ALA A 59 4.90 6.05 9.04
C ALA A 59 4.72 4.62 8.52
N ILE A 60 5.46 3.67 9.08
CA ILE A 60 5.35 2.25 8.71
C ILE A 60 3.92 1.75 8.92
N VAL A 61 3.28 2.08 10.04
CA VAL A 61 1.89 1.70 10.29
C VAL A 61 0.96 2.22 9.19
N SER A 62 1.13 3.47 8.77
CA SER A 62 0.33 4.06 7.68
C SER A 62 0.54 3.34 6.35
N TYR A 63 1.79 3.00 6.02
CA TYR A 63 2.10 2.26 4.80
C TYR A 63 1.63 0.80 4.87
N GLU A 64 1.67 0.18 6.04
CA GLU A 64 1.14 -1.18 6.24
C GLU A 64 -0.37 -1.25 5.97
N ILE A 65 -1.12 -0.20 6.27
CA ILE A 65 -2.54 -0.12 5.93
C ILE A 65 -2.72 -0.31 4.42
N VAL A 66 -1.86 0.34 3.62
CA VAL A 66 -1.93 0.23 2.15
C VAL A 66 -1.66 -1.20 1.69
N ILE A 67 -0.60 -1.84 2.20
CA ILE A 67 -0.25 -3.18 1.74
C ILE A 67 -1.20 -4.26 2.24
N ASN A 68 -1.86 -4.05 3.37
CA ASN A 68 -2.78 -5.02 3.95
C ASN A 68 -4.23 -4.83 3.50
N GLU A 69 -4.68 -3.58 3.41
CA GLU A 69 -6.08 -3.29 3.09
C GLU A 69 -6.31 -2.84 1.63
N TYR A 70 -5.30 -2.24 1.00
CA TYR A 70 -5.41 -1.68 -0.35
C TYR A 70 -4.35 -2.25 -1.30
N TYR A 71 -4.07 -3.54 -1.15
CA TYR A 71 -3.04 -4.26 -1.90
C TYR A 71 -3.27 -4.27 -3.41
N ASP A 72 -4.52 -4.11 -3.85
CA ASP A 72 -4.93 -4.11 -5.26
C ASP A 72 -4.88 -2.72 -5.91
N THR A 73 -4.35 -1.73 -5.21
CA THR A 73 -4.21 -0.37 -5.74
C THR A 73 -2.80 -0.13 -6.29
N LYS A 74 -2.67 0.93 -7.08
CA LYS A 74 -1.37 1.34 -7.64
C LYS A 74 -0.33 1.75 -6.59
N PHE A 75 -0.74 1.92 -5.33
CA PHE A 75 0.16 2.35 -4.26
C PHE A 75 0.86 1.18 -3.53
N PHE A 76 0.53 -0.06 -3.88
CA PHE A 76 1.09 -1.24 -3.19
C PHE A 76 2.63 -1.25 -3.23
N ASN A 77 3.21 -1.11 -4.41
CA ASN A 77 4.67 -1.13 -4.56
C ASN A 77 5.33 0.07 -3.89
N ASP A 78 4.73 1.25 -4.02
CA ASP A 78 5.26 2.46 -3.38
C ASP A 78 5.25 2.34 -1.86
N ALA A 79 4.17 1.79 -1.28
CA ALA A 79 4.08 1.58 0.16
C ALA A 79 5.16 0.62 0.66
N ASN A 80 5.39 -0.47 -0.05
CA ASN A 80 6.46 -1.41 0.29
C ASN A 80 7.84 -0.74 0.24
N MET A 81 8.10 0.05 -0.79
CA MET A 81 9.37 0.79 -0.91
C MET A 81 9.56 1.77 0.25
N GLU A 82 8.50 2.48 0.63
CA GLU A 82 8.58 3.44 1.73
C GLU A 82 8.79 2.76 3.09
N ILE A 83 8.26 1.57 3.30
CA ILE A 83 8.55 0.78 4.52
C ILE A 83 10.04 0.43 4.57
N ILE A 84 10.60 -0.04 3.45
CA ILE A 84 12.04 -0.33 3.35
C ILE A 84 12.85 0.92 3.68
N ARG A 85 12.45 2.07 3.13
CA ARG A 85 13.12 3.35 3.41
C ARG A 85 13.05 3.72 4.88
N CYS A 86 11.90 3.56 5.52
CA CYS A 86 11.74 3.87 6.95
C CYS A 86 12.60 2.98 7.83
N LEU A 87 12.73 1.70 7.48
CA LEU A 87 13.62 0.79 8.20
C LEU A 87 15.09 1.21 8.04
N ALA A 88 15.49 1.56 6.82
CA ALA A 88 16.85 2.02 6.55
C ALA A 88 17.17 3.33 7.30
N LEU A 89 16.22 4.26 7.32
CA LEU A 89 16.36 5.54 8.03
C LEU A 89 16.50 5.37 9.54
N GLN A 90 16.01 4.27 10.09
CA GLN A 90 16.19 3.89 11.49
C GLN A 90 17.47 3.09 11.72
N ASN A 91 18.31 2.96 10.71
CA ASN A 91 19.52 2.15 10.75
C ASN A 91 19.25 0.65 10.99
N LYS A 92 18.10 0.18 10.51
CA LYS A 92 17.66 -1.23 10.60
C LYS A 92 17.84 -1.92 9.26
N LYS A 93 19.08 -1.95 8.76
CA LYS A 93 19.42 -2.51 7.45
C LYS A 93 19.02 -3.96 7.31
N ASP A 94 19.29 -4.77 8.33
CA ASP A 94 19.00 -6.20 8.27
C ASP A 94 17.50 -6.46 8.18
N GLU A 95 16.71 -5.71 8.93
CA GLU A 95 15.24 -5.77 8.86
C GLU A 95 14.73 -5.33 7.49
N ALA A 96 15.35 -4.27 6.92
CA ALA A 96 14.99 -3.80 5.58
C ALA A 96 15.27 -4.86 4.52
N LYS A 97 16.43 -5.52 4.59
CA LYS A 97 16.78 -6.61 3.67
C LYS A 97 15.85 -7.82 3.83
N GLN A 98 15.51 -8.14 5.07
CA GLN A 98 14.58 -9.24 5.34
C GLN A 98 13.18 -8.93 4.78
N PHE A 99 12.73 -7.69 4.95
CA PHE A 99 11.45 -7.24 4.38
C PHE A 99 11.43 -7.42 2.87
N LEU A 100 12.50 -7.01 2.19
CA LEU A 100 12.63 -7.18 0.73
C LEU A 100 12.61 -8.65 0.34
N THR A 101 13.34 -9.50 1.05
CA THR A 101 13.38 -10.94 0.80
C THR A 101 12.00 -11.58 0.97
N ASP A 102 11.27 -11.20 2.03
CA ASP A 102 9.93 -11.70 2.27
C ASP A 102 8.95 -11.22 1.19
N LEU A 103 9.11 -10.00 0.73
CA LEU A 103 8.30 -9.46 -0.36
C LEU A 103 8.51 -10.22 -1.66
N GLU A 104 9.75 -10.60 -1.97
CA GLU A 104 10.06 -11.41 -3.15
C GLU A 104 9.39 -12.78 -3.12
N LYS A 105 9.18 -13.34 -1.93
CA LYS A 105 8.53 -14.64 -1.73
C LYS A 105 7.01 -14.56 -1.73
N ASN A 106 6.44 -13.37 -1.61
CA ASN A 106 4.99 -13.19 -1.55
C ASN A 106 4.39 -13.36 -2.94
N GLU A 107 3.48 -14.31 -3.09
CA GLU A 107 2.83 -14.60 -4.39
C GLU A 107 1.99 -13.44 -4.92
N GLN A 108 1.49 -12.56 -4.03
CA GLN A 108 0.69 -11.39 -4.40
C GLN A 108 1.53 -10.23 -4.89
N SER A 109 2.84 -10.25 -4.66
CA SER A 109 3.72 -9.18 -5.08
C SER A 109 4.50 -9.59 -6.32
N VAL A 110 4.71 -8.64 -7.23
CA VAL A 110 5.62 -8.80 -8.35
C VAL A 110 6.79 -7.86 -8.10
N VAL A 111 7.88 -8.41 -7.58
CA VAL A 111 9.12 -7.66 -7.39
C VAL A 111 9.90 -7.72 -8.68
N THR A 112 9.93 -6.58 -9.39
CA THR A 112 10.73 -6.44 -10.61
C THR A 112 12.20 -6.23 -10.25
N ASP A 113 13.10 -6.48 -11.22
CA ASP A 113 14.53 -6.18 -11.04
C ASP A 113 14.74 -4.69 -10.72
N SER A 114 13.97 -3.81 -11.36
CA SER A 114 14.02 -2.37 -11.10
C SER A 114 13.65 -2.04 -9.66
N PHE A 115 12.58 -2.62 -9.14
CA PHE A 115 12.17 -2.43 -7.76
C PHE A 115 13.26 -2.91 -6.79
N LYS A 116 13.80 -4.10 -7.04
CA LYS A 116 14.85 -4.69 -6.21
C LYS A 116 16.11 -3.82 -6.19
N GLU A 117 16.54 -3.35 -7.34
CA GLU A 117 17.70 -2.45 -7.44
C GLU A 117 17.48 -1.16 -6.67
N GLN A 118 16.31 -0.56 -6.81
CA GLN A 118 15.94 0.65 -6.08
C GLN A 118 15.92 0.39 -4.58
N ALA A 119 15.34 -0.72 -4.13
CA ALA A 119 15.27 -1.07 -2.72
C ALA A 119 16.66 -1.26 -2.11
N LEU A 120 17.54 -1.96 -2.81
CA LEU A 120 18.92 -2.18 -2.35
C LEU A 120 19.70 -0.86 -2.27
N SER A 121 19.47 0.03 -3.23
CA SER A 121 20.07 1.38 -3.22
C SER A 121 19.58 2.20 -2.02
N VAL A 122 18.28 2.17 -1.74
CA VAL A 122 17.67 2.84 -0.58
C VAL A 122 18.29 2.33 0.73
N ILE A 123 18.45 1.03 0.87
CA ILE A 123 19.05 0.42 2.05
C ILE A 123 20.50 0.87 2.23
N LYS A 124 21.26 0.89 1.16
CA LYS A 124 22.66 1.29 1.17
C LYS A 124 22.85 2.77 1.49
N ASP A 125 22.06 3.64 0.85
CA ASP A 125 22.25 5.08 0.90
C ASP A 125 21.75 5.72 2.20
N ASN A 126 20.83 5.07 2.90
CA ASN A 126 20.23 5.58 4.15
C ASN A 126 20.79 4.92 5.41
N SER A 127 21.97 4.39 5.30
CA SER A 127 22.62 3.70 6.43
C SER A 127 23.73 4.54 7.05
#